data_4bf77ae6f140c0c2d097b43a0096694b
#
_entry.id   4bf77ae6f140c0c2d097b43a0096694b
#
_cell.length_a   1.000
_cell.length_b   1.000
_cell.length_c   1.000
_cell.angle_alpha   90.00
_cell.angle_beta   90.00
_cell.angle_gamma   90.00
#
_symmetry.space_group_name_H-M   'P 1'
#
loop_
_entity.id
_entity.type
_entity.pdbx_description
1 polymer ?
#
loop_
_entity_poly.entity_id
_entity_poly.type
_entity_poly.pdbx_seq_one_letter_code
_entity_poly.pdbx_strand_id
1 'polypeptide(L)'
;MPPAAFIPRREFLTGLSGIALHALLAREAGAAGKWRPPDGLPMHAPKAKRVIWLFMRGGVSHMESFDPKPALNRHAGKSIGETPFASVQDPEKLKKVRVVVVNDANGQQRNFIYPLQTGFKKYGRCGVEISDWFPHIGSCADEIAFIRGMWTTDDNHGAQVQFHSGRHMLEPRAPTLGAWVNWGLGSMTDNLPSFIGMGPRYFDTRDGHYLGPAHDAVKLSVDPKNPLAFAVSEGGTGAREQAAQFQLIQRLNAITARQHPGDAMLAARMRSYTLAGNMQTSVPETLDLDSESEETKRLYGLDHKVTEPFARQLLTARRLAERGVRFIQIMHGDGAAGAWDSHSGLKKNHSALAEQVDKPVSGLLKDLKQRGLLDDTLVVFGTEFGRTPGSQGADGRDHHPYGFSVWMAGGGVKGGVIHGATDELGFHAVEHPHYVTDIHATVLHLLGLNPHRMEIPGRKRLERDFGKVIREVLA
;
A
#
# COMPACT_ATOMS: atom_id res chain seq x y z
N MET A 1 38.98 46.89 -13.92
CA MET A 1 38.25 45.62 -14.04
C MET A 1 39.28 44.57 -14.48
N PRO A 2 39.54 43.54 -13.69
CA PRO A 2 40.39 42.44 -14.17
C PRO A 2 39.59 41.53 -15.12
N PRO A 3 40.22 40.92 -16.15
CA PRO A 3 39.55 40.11 -17.15
C PRO A 3 39.06 38.80 -16.50
N ALA A 4 37.88 38.36 -16.89
CA ALA A 4 37.28 37.10 -16.49
C ALA A 4 38.18 35.92 -16.93
N ALA A 5 38.65 35.14 -16.01
CA ALA A 5 39.41 33.93 -16.27
C ALA A 5 38.57 32.92 -17.02
N PHE A 6 38.93 32.62 -18.25
CA PHE A 6 38.37 31.58 -19.08
C PHE A 6 38.81 30.22 -18.56
N ILE A 7 37.93 29.44 -17.97
CA ILE A 7 38.25 28.05 -17.58
C ILE A 7 38.18 27.17 -18.84
N PRO A 8 39.27 26.47 -19.24
CA PRO A 8 39.28 25.62 -20.42
C PRO A 8 38.26 24.48 -20.28
N ARG A 9 37.53 24.19 -21.35
CA ARG A 9 36.51 23.11 -21.41
C ARG A 9 37.03 21.74 -20.89
N ARG A 10 38.32 21.48 -20.98
CA ARG A 10 38.97 20.26 -20.50
C ARG A 10 38.99 20.18 -18.96
N GLU A 11 39.22 21.29 -18.27
CA GLU A 11 39.21 21.33 -16.79
C GLU A 11 37.80 21.26 -16.23
N PHE A 12 36.79 21.76 -16.96
CA PHE A 12 35.38 21.62 -16.58
C PHE A 12 34.93 20.17 -16.71
N LEU A 13 35.31 19.44 -17.75
CA LEU A 13 35.01 18.02 -17.94
C LEU A 13 35.76 17.11 -16.94
N THR A 14 37.00 17.43 -16.58
CA THR A 14 37.75 16.69 -15.53
C THR A 14 37.17 16.97 -14.15
N GLY A 15 36.68 18.17 -13.86
CA GLY A 15 35.99 18.49 -12.62
C GLY A 15 34.68 17.73 -12.46
N LEU A 16 33.84 17.65 -13.51
CA LEU A 16 32.62 16.88 -13.51
C LEU A 16 32.85 15.37 -13.40
N SER A 17 33.88 14.86 -14.07
CA SER A 17 34.30 13.45 -13.97
C SER A 17 34.85 13.13 -12.57
N GLY A 18 35.57 14.06 -11.96
CA GLY A 18 36.06 13.93 -10.58
C GLY A 18 34.93 13.93 -9.55
N ILE A 19 33.93 14.79 -9.72
CA ILE A 19 32.76 14.82 -8.84
C ILE A 19 31.89 13.56 -9.01
N ALA A 20 31.68 13.11 -10.24
CA ALA A 20 30.99 11.87 -10.53
C ALA A 20 31.72 10.63 -10.02
N LEU A 21 33.04 10.58 -10.17
CA LEU A 21 33.91 9.53 -9.65
C LEU A 21 33.98 9.58 -8.11
N HIS A 22 34.05 10.78 -7.52
CA HIS A 22 34.02 10.95 -6.07
C HIS A 22 32.68 10.54 -5.48
N ALA A 23 31.57 10.85 -6.17
CA ALA A 23 30.22 10.39 -5.80
C ALA A 23 30.08 8.86 -5.94
N LEU A 24 30.68 8.25 -6.96
CA LEU A 24 30.74 6.79 -7.13
C LEU A 24 31.64 6.12 -6.08
N LEU A 25 32.82 6.64 -5.82
CA LEU A 25 33.71 6.13 -4.79
C LEU A 25 33.21 6.39 -3.37
N ALA A 26 32.52 7.52 -3.13
CA ALA A 26 31.79 7.75 -1.88
C ALA A 26 30.62 6.78 -1.72
N ARG A 27 30.04 6.33 -2.81
CA ARG A 27 28.98 5.30 -2.83
C ARG A 27 29.54 3.91 -2.52
N GLU A 28 30.74 3.58 -2.98
CA GLU A 28 31.44 2.31 -2.64
C GLU A 28 32.08 2.36 -1.24
N ALA A 29 32.68 3.47 -0.84
CA ALA A 29 33.21 3.68 0.51
C ALA A 29 32.10 3.89 1.54
N GLY A 30 30.93 4.37 1.13
CA GLY A 30 29.71 4.57 1.94
C GLY A 30 29.01 3.29 2.37
N ALA A 31 29.51 2.11 1.97
CA ALA A 31 29.06 0.83 2.56
C ALA A 31 29.31 0.75 4.07
N ALA A 32 30.13 1.61 4.64
CA ALA A 32 30.39 1.75 6.08
C ALA A 32 29.82 3.06 6.68
N GLY A 33 29.32 4.01 5.87
CA GLY A 33 28.72 5.26 6.34
C GLY A 33 27.28 5.07 6.81
N LYS A 34 26.89 5.74 7.89
CA LYS A 34 25.47 5.78 8.31
C LYS A 34 24.66 6.45 7.21
N TRP A 35 23.71 5.71 6.60
CA TRP A 35 22.72 6.27 5.69
C TRP A 35 21.94 7.39 6.42
N ARG A 36 21.79 8.52 5.77
CA ARG A 36 21.07 9.67 6.33
C ARG A 36 19.96 10.08 5.38
N PRO A 37 18.70 9.98 5.78
CA PRO A 37 17.59 10.53 5.00
C PRO A 37 17.50 12.06 5.20
N PRO A 38 16.84 12.79 4.29
CA PRO A 38 16.37 12.32 3.00
C PRO A 38 17.32 12.75 1.88
N ASP A 39 18.22 11.86 1.48
CA ASP A 39 19.05 12.10 0.29
C ASP A 39 18.32 11.68 -1.00
N GLY A 40 17.13 11.06 -0.86
CA GLY A 40 16.31 10.57 -1.98
C GLY A 40 16.90 9.36 -2.70
N LEU A 41 18.03 8.83 -2.21
CA LEU A 41 18.75 7.73 -2.84
C LEU A 41 18.45 6.41 -2.16
N PRO A 42 18.24 5.33 -2.94
CA PRO A 42 18.10 4.00 -2.37
C PRO A 42 19.44 3.49 -1.81
N MET A 43 19.38 2.64 -0.80
CA MET A 43 20.56 2.03 -0.15
C MET A 43 21.17 0.92 -1.00
N HIS A 44 20.40 0.34 -1.92
CA HIS A 44 20.82 -0.64 -2.92
C HIS A 44 19.99 -0.48 -4.18
N ALA A 45 20.32 -1.17 -5.27
CA ALA A 45 19.64 -1.05 -6.54
C ALA A 45 18.14 -1.43 -6.39
N PRO A 46 17.19 -0.49 -6.59
CA PRO A 46 15.77 -0.75 -6.47
C PRO A 46 15.26 -1.54 -7.67
N LYS A 47 14.25 -2.37 -7.45
CA LYS A 47 13.46 -3.00 -8.49
C LYS A 47 12.17 -2.21 -8.76
N ALA A 48 11.58 -1.65 -7.72
CA ALA A 48 10.42 -0.76 -7.80
C ALA A 48 10.83 0.70 -7.58
N LYS A 49 10.16 1.61 -8.26
CA LYS A 49 10.28 3.06 -8.04
C LYS A 49 9.11 3.60 -7.24
N ARG A 50 7.94 2.94 -7.35
CA ARG A 50 6.68 3.38 -6.76
C ARG A 50 5.82 2.22 -6.31
N VAL A 51 4.85 2.52 -5.43
CA VAL A 51 3.93 1.55 -4.85
C VAL A 51 2.49 2.04 -5.01
N ILE A 52 1.61 1.17 -5.46
CA ILE A 52 0.16 1.31 -5.37
C ILE A 52 -0.32 0.28 -4.35
N TRP A 53 -0.80 0.77 -3.21
CA TRP A 53 -1.22 -0.02 -2.06
C TRP A 53 -2.73 -0.07 -1.98
N LEU A 54 -3.32 -1.22 -2.33
CA LEU A 54 -4.76 -1.46 -2.33
C LEU A 54 -5.14 -2.18 -1.04
N PHE A 55 -5.96 -1.55 -0.23
CA PHE A 55 -6.34 -2.11 1.06
C PHE A 55 -7.86 -2.26 1.16
N MET A 56 -8.29 -3.51 1.32
CA MET A 56 -9.70 -3.92 1.41
C MET A 56 -10.10 -3.95 2.87
N ARG A 57 -10.73 -2.88 3.36
CA ARG A 57 -11.05 -2.70 4.77
C ARG A 57 -12.20 -3.58 5.22
N GLY A 58 -11.98 -4.27 6.33
CA GLY A 58 -13.00 -5.10 6.99
C GLY A 58 -12.71 -6.59 7.04
N GLY A 59 -11.62 -7.07 6.44
CA GLY A 59 -11.25 -8.49 6.46
C GLY A 59 -11.86 -9.31 5.32
N VAL A 60 -11.16 -9.34 4.18
CA VAL A 60 -11.55 -10.20 3.05
C VAL A 60 -11.37 -11.66 3.41
N SER A 61 -12.38 -12.48 3.18
CA SER A 61 -12.27 -13.92 3.36
C SER A 61 -11.30 -14.51 2.35
N HIS A 62 -10.16 -15.03 2.84
CA HIS A 62 -9.17 -15.70 2.01
C HIS A 62 -9.74 -16.98 1.39
N MET A 63 -10.62 -17.68 2.12
CA MET A 63 -11.25 -18.93 1.68
C MET A 63 -12.23 -18.72 0.50
N GLU A 64 -12.89 -17.58 0.43
CA GLU A 64 -13.79 -17.19 -0.66
C GLU A 64 -13.12 -16.31 -1.72
N SER A 65 -11.79 -16.13 -1.66
CA SER A 65 -11.05 -15.33 -2.65
C SER A 65 -9.92 -16.07 -3.32
N PHE A 66 -8.78 -16.25 -2.65
CA PHE A 66 -7.54 -16.71 -3.28
C PHE A 66 -6.96 -17.98 -2.65
N ASP A 67 -7.57 -18.54 -1.59
CA ASP A 67 -7.11 -19.74 -0.90
C ASP A 67 -8.26 -20.72 -0.61
N PRO A 68 -8.85 -21.36 -1.65
CA PRO A 68 -10.01 -22.25 -1.47
C PRO A 68 -9.70 -23.45 -0.60
N LYS A 69 -10.68 -23.80 0.26
CA LYS A 69 -10.59 -24.92 1.19
C LYS A 69 -11.72 -25.92 0.96
N PRO A 70 -11.58 -26.91 0.05
CA PRO A 70 -12.63 -27.89 -0.23
C PRO A 70 -13.08 -28.70 0.99
N ALA A 71 -12.24 -28.79 2.03
CA ALA A 71 -12.59 -29.43 3.29
C ALA A 71 -13.79 -28.78 3.98
N LEU A 72 -13.98 -27.45 3.80
CA LEU A 72 -15.13 -26.75 4.36
C LEU A 72 -16.46 -27.28 3.80
N ASN A 73 -16.49 -27.59 2.50
CA ASN A 73 -17.70 -28.17 1.88
C ASN A 73 -17.92 -29.63 2.34
N ARG A 74 -16.83 -30.43 2.46
CA ARG A 74 -16.93 -31.84 2.89
C ARG A 74 -17.40 -32.00 4.33
N HIS A 75 -17.10 -31.02 5.19
CA HIS A 75 -17.42 -31.07 6.61
C HIS A 75 -18.44 -30.00 7.04
N ALA A 76 -19.16 -29.41 6.07
CA ALA A 76 -20.15 -28.36 6.33
C ALA A 76 -21.14 -28.76 7.43
N GLY A 77 -21.39 -27.85 8.38
CA GLY A 77 -22.34 -28.04 9.48
C GLY A 77 -21.86 -28.94 10.60
N LYS A 78 -20.68 -29.57 10.49
CA LYS A 78 -20.07 -30.31 11.60
C LYS A 78 -19.29 -29.37 12.51
N SER A 79 -19.17 -29.73 13.78
CA SER A 79 -18.19 -29.10 14.65
C SER A 79 -16.76 -29.45 14.18
N ILE A 80 -15.84 -28.49 14.24
CA ILE A 80 -14.42 -28.74 13.93
C ILE A 80 -13.88 -29.91 14.75
N GLY A 81 -14.29 -30.01 16.03
CA GLY A 81 -13.90 -31.11 16.92
C GLY A 81 -14.36 -32.50 16.47
N GLU A 82 -15.37 -32.61 15.62
CA GLU A 82 -15.91 -33.87 15.05
C GLU A 82 -15.24 -34.22 13.71
N THR A 83 -14.23 -33.48 13.29
CA THR A 83 -13.51 -33.69 12.03
C THR A 83 -12.07 -34.15 12.30
N PRO A 84 -11.36 -34.69 11.29
CA PRO A 84 -9.93 -34.97 11.39
C PRO A 84 -9.06 -33.75 11.69
N PHE A 85 -9.62 -32.55 11.61
CA PHE A 85 -8.94 -31.27 11.77
C PHE A 85 -9.12 -30.65 13.17
N ALA A 86 -9.66 -31.38 14.15
CA ALA A 86 -9.89 -30.88 15.51
C ALA A 86 -8.67 -30.16 16.13
N SER A 87 -7.46 -30.62 15.78
CA SER A 87 -6.21 -30.06 16.29
C SER A 87 -5.90 -28.62 15.87
N VAL A 88 -6.68 -28.00 14.92
CA VAL A 88 -6.48 -26.57 14.58
C VAL A 88 -6.91 -25.66 15.74
N GLN A 89 -7.80 -26.13 16.59
CA GLN A 89 -8.25 -25.44 17.80
C GLN A 89 -7.51 -25.85 19.07
N ASP A 90 -6.40 -26.62 18.94
CA ASP A 90 -5.58 -26.99 20.07
C ASP A 90 -5.04 -25.74 20.79
N PRO A 91 -5.31 -25.57 22.09
CA PRO A 91 -4.84 -24.41 22.87
C PRO A 91 -3.33 -24.17 22.77
N GLU A 92 -2.52 -25.23 22.67
CA GLU A 92 -1.06 -25.08 22.53
C GLU A 92 -0.64 -24.55 21.14
N LYS A 93 -1.40 -24.82 20.09
CA LYS A 93 -1.20 -24.22 18.78
C LYS A 93 -1.62 -22.75 18.76
N LEU A 94 -2.76 -22.44 19.40
CA LEU A 94 -3.28 -21.07 19.47
C LEU A 94 -2.34 -20.14 20.26
N LYS A 95 -1.72 -20.64 21.32
CA LYS A 95 -0.72 -19.87 22.11
C LYS A 95 0.53 -19.49 21.32
N LYS A 96 0.85 -20.19 20.23
CA LYS A 96 2.01 -19.87 19.37
C LYS A 96 1.82 -18.56 18.62
N VAL A 97 0.59 -18.18 18.31
CA VAL A 97 0.24 -16.88 17.78
C VAL A 97 -0.32 -16.05 18.92
N ARG A 98 0.46 -15.10 19.40
CA ARG A 98 0.03 -14.20 20.48
C ARG A 98 -1.01 -13.21 19.94
N VAL A 99 -2.27 -13.63 19.90
CA VAL A 99 -3.37 -12.75 19.58
C VAL A 99 -3.66 -11.82 20.75
N VAL A 100 -3.78 -10.53 20.47
CA VAL A 100 -4.19 -9.52 21.45
C VAL A 100 -5.69 -9.33 21.30
N VAL A 101 -6.46 -9.89 22.21
CA VAL A 101 -7.92 -9.74 22.25
C VAL A 101 -8.28 -8.34 22.72
N VAL A 102 -8.91 -7.56 21.86
CA VAL A 102 -9.39 -6.21 22.18
C VAL A 102 -10.82 -6.22 22.65
N ASN A 103 -11.62 -7.17 22.18
CA ASN A 103 -13.05 -7.32 22.51
C ASN A 103 -13.46 -8.79 22.42
N ASP A 104 -13.98 -9.35 23.50
CA ASP A 104 -14.43 -10.75 23.57
C ASP A 104 -15.59 -11.07 22.60
N ALA A 105 -16.24 -10.06 22.02
CA ALA A 105 -17.31 -10.27 21.04
C ALA A 105 -16.79 -10.67 19.65
N ASN A 106 -15.53 -10.38 19.33
CA ASN A 106 -14.94 -10.60 18.01
C ASN A 106 -13.73 -11.53 18.11
N GLY A 107 -13.33 -12.13 16.97
CA GLY A 107 -12.16 -12.99 16.88
C GLY A 107 -12.33 -14.33 17.63
N GLN A 108 -13.55 -14.69 18.00
CA GLN A 108 -13.81 -15.96 18.67
C GLN A 108 -13.64 -17.13 17.71
N GLN A 109 -13.20 -18.26 18.25
CA GLN A 109 -13.19 -19.49 17.50
C GLN A 109 -14.61 -19.97 17.25
N ARG A 110 -15.02 -19.98 15.99
CA ARG A 110 -16.32 -20.47 15.57
C ARG A 110 -16.20 -21.97 15.24
N ASN A 111 -16.97 -22.79 15.93
CA ASN A 111 -16.77 -24.23 15.93
C ASN A 111 -17.47 -24.95 14.77
N PHE A 112 -18.61 -24.43 14.26
CA PHE A 112 -19.36 -25.10 13.21
C PHE A 112 -18.88 -24.66 11.83
N ILE A 113 -18.39 -25.63 11.06
CA ILE A 113 -17.81 -25.38 9.74
C ILE A 113 -18.86 -24.78 8.79
N TYR A 114 -18.54 -23.60 8.25
CA TYR A 114 -19.36 -22.93 7.26
C TYR A 114 -18.81 -23.24 5.86
N PRO A 115 -19.62 -23.76 4.92
CA PRO A 115 -19.14 -24.13 3.59
C PRO A 115 -18.67 -22.93 2.80
N LEU A 116 -17.88 -23.17 1.77
CA LEU A 116 -17.50 -22.14 0.80
C LEU A 116 -18.74 -21.56 0.11
N GLN A 117 -18.77 -20.25 -0.04
CA GLN A 117 -19.92 -19.51 -0.54
C GLN A 117 -19.87 -19.25 -2.05
N THR A 118 -18.81 -19.69 -2.71
CA THR A 118 -18.54 -19.46 -4.13
C THR A 118 -17.84 -20.66 -4.75
N GLY A 119 -17.88 -20.76 -6.09
CA GLY A 119 -17.09 -21.69 -6.86
C GLY A 119 -15.69 -21.14 -7.13
N PHE A 120 -14.84 -22.00 -7.73
CA PHE A 120 -13.43 -21.69 -8.03
C PHE A 120 -13.06 -22.22 -9.42
N LYS A 121 -12.18 -21.50 -10.09
CA LYS A 121 -11.58 -21.91 -11.36
C LYS A 121 -10.08 -21.73 -11.31
N LYS A 122 -9.36 -22.50 -12.11
CA LYS A 122 -7.92 -22.34 -12.32
C LYS A 122 -7.66 -21.26 -13.36
N TYR A 123 -6.72 -20.37 -13.04
CA TYR A 123 -6.32 -19.25 -13.87
C TYR A 123 -4.82 -19.24 -14.12
N GLY A 124 -4.45 -18.64 -15.26
CA GLY A 124 -3.06 -18.49 -15.67
C GLY A 124 -2.36 -19.82 -15.95
N ARG A 125 -1.12 -19.74 -16.39
CA ARG A 125 -0.23 -20.90 -16.56
C ARG A 125 0.19 -21.48 -15.22
N CYS A 126 0.17 -20.66 -14.16
CA CYS A 126 0.45 -21.10 -12.79
C CYS A 126 -0.65 -22.00 -12.22
N GLY A 127 -1.86 -22.01 -12.80
CA GLY A 127 -2.98 -22.84 -12.38
C GLY A 127 -3.55 -22.46 -11.01
N VAL A 128 -3.40 -21.21 -10.56
CA VAL A 128 -3.94 -20.76 -9.28
C VAL A 128 -5.47 -20.84 -9.29
N GLU A 129 -6.04 -21.39 -8.23
CA GLU A 129 -7.48 -21.39 -8.03
C GLU A 129 -7.92 -20.07 -7.39
N ILE A 130 -8.83 -19.37 -8.10
CA ILE A 130 -9.42 -18.09 -7.68
C ILE A 130 -10.92 -18.24 -7.75
N SER A 131 -11.62 -17.59 -6.82
CA SER A 131 -13.07 -17.68 -6.73
C SER A 131 -13.76 -17.05 -7.95
N ASP A 132 -15.00 -17.52 -8.21
CA ASP A 132 -15.84 -16.99 -9.28
C ASP A 132 -16.23 -15.51 -9.07
N TRP A 133 -15.92 -14.95 -7.90
CA TRP A 133 -16.10 -13.52 -7.61
C TRP A 133 -14.98 -12.63 -8.18
N PHE A 134 -13.82 -13.21 -8.56
CA PHE A 134 -12.64 -12.46 -9.05
C PHE A 134 -12.14 -12.94 -10.42
N PRO A 135 -13.04 -13.09 -11.44
CA PRO A 135 -12.63 -13.60 -12.75
C PRO A 135 -11.68 -12.66 -13.52
N HIS A 136 -11.80 -11.35 -13.33
CA HIS A 136 -10.94 -10.38 -13.99
C HIS A 136 -9.53 -10.35 -13.37
N ILE A 137 -9.40 -10.36 -12.05
CA ILE A 137 -8.11 -10.54 -11.36
C ILE A 137 -7.51 -11.88 -11.77
N GLY A 138 -8.32 -12.93 -11.86
CA GLY A 138 -7.89 -14.23 -12.37
C GLY A 138 -7.23 -14.15 -13.74
N SER A 139 -7.73 -13.32 -14.65
CA SER A 139 -7.11 -13.11 -15.97
C SER A 139 -5.71 -12.49 -15.93
N CYS A 140 -5.29 -11.96 -14.77
CA CYS A 140 -3.96 -11.41 -14.52
C CYS A 140 -3.09 -12.33 -13.64
N ALA A 141 -3.49 -13.57 -13.39
CA ALA A 141 -2.86 -14.48 -12.44
C ALA A 141 -1.35 -14.69 -12.70
N ASP A 142 -0.92 -14.71 -13.96
CA ASP A 142 0.49 -14.88 -14.31
C ASP A 142 1.37 -13.64 -14.02
N GLU A 143 0.77 -12.51 -13.63
CA GLU A 143 1.48 -11.30 -13.19
C GLU A 143 1.52 -11.17 -11.66
N ILE A 144 0.81 -12.04 -10.93
CA ILE A 144 0.56 -11.91 -9.50
C ILE A 144 1.33 -12.99 -8.73
N ALA A 145 1.94 -12.61 -7.61
CA ALA A 145 2.40 -13.53 -6.57
C ALA A 145 1.38 -13.56 -5.43
N PHE A 146 0.75 -14.70 -5.23
CA PHE A 146 -0.23 -14.94 -4.16
C PHE A 146 0.48 -15.44 -2.91
N ILE A 147 0.34 -14.73 -1.81
CA ILE A 147 0.93 -15.06 -0.50
C ILE A 147 -0.20 -15.51 0.41
N ARG A 148 -0.34 -16.83 0.61
CA ARG A 148 -1.47 -17.44 1.32
C ARG A 148 -1.19 -17.72 2.81
N GLY A 149 0.06 -17.59 3.24
CA GLY A 149 0.50 -17.86 4.60
C GLY A 149 0.61 -16.62 5.49
N MET A 150 -0.24 -15.61 5.31
CA MET A 150 -0.22 -14.42 6.15
C MET A 150 -0.88 -14.65 7.50
N TRP A 151 -0.37 -13.99 8.56
CA TRP A 151 -0.98 -13.95 9.88
C TRP A 151 -0.72 -12.61 10.59
N THR A 152 -1.52 -12.31 11.61
CA THR A 152 -1.43 -11.09 12.42
C THR A 152 -1.71 -11.38 13.89
N THR A 153 -1.60 -10.39 14.76
CA THR A 153 -1.82 -10.54 16.21
C THR A 153 -3.04 -9.80 16.73
N ASP A 154 -3.70 -9.01 15.89
CA ASP A 154 -4.90 -8.25 16.25
C ASP A 154 -6.15 -8.96 15.70
N ASP A 155 -7.11 -9.24 16.56
CA ASP A 155 -8.38 -9.90 16.24
C ASP A 155 -9.52 -8.91 15.95
N ASN A 156 -9.22 -7.63 15.92
CA ASN A 156 -10.19 -6.56 15.68
C ASN A 156 -9.70 -5.59 14.60
N HIS A 157 -10.54 -4.65 14.16
CA HIS A 157 -10.22 -3.69 13.09
C HIS A 157 -9.09 -2.72 13.41
N GLY A 158 -8.58 -2.70 14.64
CA GLY A 158 -7.27 -2.13 14.96
C GLY A 158 -6.12 -2.75 14.17
N ALA A 159 -6.30 -3.97 13.66
CA ALA A 159 -5.40 -4.63 12.73
C ALA A 159 -5.16 -3.82 11.44
N GLN A 160 -6.05 -2.88 11.06
CA GLN A 160 -5.78 -1.92 9.98
C GLN A 160 -4.56 -1.06 10.29
N VAL A 161 -4.44 -0.57 11.54
CA VAL A 161 -3.26 0.16 11.98
C VAL A 161 -2.03 -0.74 11.93
N GLN A 162 -2.17 -1.98 12.39
CA GLN A 162 -1.08 -2.96 12.38
C GLN A 162 -0.62 -3.30 10.96
N PHE A 163 -1.54 -3.49 10.01
CA PHE A 163 -1.20 -3.76 8.61
C PHE A 163 -0.46 -2.61 7.94
N HIS A 164 -0.73 -1.35 8.32
CA HIS A 164 -0.08 -0.19 7.73
C HIS A 164 1.21 0.22 8.43
N SER A 165 1.31 0.03 9.75
CA SER A 165 2.45 0.51 10.55
C SER A 165 3.36 -0.59 11.10
N GLY A 166 2.92 -1.86 11.05
CA GLY A 166 3.58 -2.98 11.72
C GLY A 166 3.37 -3.01 13.25
N ARG A 167 2.50 -2.14 13.79
CA ARG A 167 2.26 -1.98 15.23
C ARG A 167 0.82 -2.24 15.59
N HIS A 168 0.61 -3.00 16.66
CA HIS A 168 -0.71 -3.16 17.24
C HIS A 168 -1.27 -1.80 17.70
N MET A 169 -2.59 -1.60 17.56
CA MET A 169 -3.22 -0.32 17.89
C MET A 169 -3.05 0.11 19.36
N LEU A 170 -2.80 -0.83 20.27
CA LEU A 170 -2.53 -0.57 21.70
C LEU A 170 -1.07 -0.25 21.99
N GLU A 171 -0.18 -0.41 21.03
CA GLU A 171 1.24 -0.01 21.16
C GLU A 171 1.41 1.48 20.85
N PRO A 172 2.57 2.08 21.25
CA PRO A 172 2.89 3.43 20.83
C PRO A 172 2.82 3.58 19.31
N ARG A 173 2.16 4.64 18.86
CA ARG A 173 1.95 4.91 17.44
C ARG A 173 3.27 5.01 16.67
N ALA A 174 3.33 4.36 15.53
CA ALA A 174 4.47 4.32 14.64
C ALA A 174 4.09 4.79 13.23
N PRO A 175 5.06 5.31 12.46
CA PRO A 175 4.81 5.70 11.08
C PRO A 175 4.34 4.53 10.22
N THR A 176 3.44 4.83 9.28
CA THR A 176 3.01 3.84 8.28
C THR A 176 4.12 3.55 7.27
N LEU A 177 3.96 2.44 6.53
CA LEU A 177 4.90 2.07 5.48
C LEU A 177 5.08 3.20 4.44
N GLY A 178 3.98 3.86 4.03
CA GLY A 178 4.05 5.00 3.10
C GLY A 178 4.85 6.18 3.65
N ALA A 179 4.70 6.47 4.95
CA ALA A 179 5.50 7.49 5.63
C ALA A 179 6.99 7.13 5.67
N TRP A 180 7.34 5.87 5.93
CA TRP A 180 8.72 5.39 5.88
C TRP A 180 9.33 5.49 4.48
N VAL A 181 8.55 5.16 3.44
CA VAL A 181 8.99 5.31 2.04
C VAL A 181 9.20 6.78 1.69
N ASN A 182 8.26 7.66 2.07
CA ASN A 182 8.39 9.10 1.86
C ASN A 182 9.62 9.68 2.59
N TRP A 183 9.82 9.28 3.86
CA TRP A 183 10.98 9.72 4.64
C TRP A 183 12.30 9.22 4.07
N GLY A 184 12.34 7.96 3.60
CA GLY A 184 13.56 7.33 3.11
C GLY A 184 13.99 7.78 1.72
N LEU A 185 13.03 7.98 0.81
CA LEU A 185 13.31 8.22 -0.61
C LEU A 185 12.84 9.58 -1.13
N GLY A 186 12.02 10.30 -0.37
CA GLY A 186 11.48 11.57 -0.81
C GLY A 186 10.60 11.49 -2.06
N SER A 187 10.47 12.59 -2.77
CA SER A 187 9.65 12.71 -3.98
C SER A 187 10.46 12.43 -5.25
N MET A 188 9.79 11.94 -6.29
CA MET A 188 10.31 11.85 -7.66
C MET A 188 9.83 13.02 -8.54
N THR A 189 9.03 13.92 -7.99
CA THR A 189 8.44 15.07 -8.70
C THR A 189 8.34 16.25 -7.75
N ASP A 190 8.44 17.47 -8.29
CA ASP A 190 8.26 18.71 -7.54
C ASP A 190 6.81 19.22 -7.57
N ASN A 191 5.94 18.54 -8.35
CA ASN A 191 4.58 19.02 -8.63
C ASN A 191 3.50 18.28 -7.86
N LEU A 192 3.81 17.11 -7.31
CA LEU A 192 2.87 16.29 -6.58
C LEU A 192 3.52 15.74 -5.28
N PRO A 193 2.72 15.47 -4.24
CA PRO A 193 3.21 14.82 -3.03
C PRO A 193 3.80 13.45 -3.35
N SER A 194 4.81 13.03 -2.62
CA SER A 194 5.36 11.68 -2.77
C SER A 194 4.47 10.59 -2.16
N PHE A 195 3.57 10.96 -1.25
CA PHE A 195 2.62 10.06 -0.60
C PHE A 195 1.20 10.61 -0.67
N ILE A 196 0.32 9.87 -1.33
CA ILE A 196 -1.10 10.22 -1.52
C ILE A 196 -1.97 9.10 -0.97
N GLY A 197 -3.04 9.48 -0.26
CA GLY A 197 -4.07 8.60 0.25
C GLY A 197 -5.44 8.89 -0.37
N MET A 198 -6.16 7.85 -0.84
CA MET A 198 -7.52 7.92 -1.35
C MET A 198 -8.43 6.95 -0.60
N GLY A 199 -9.69 7.29 -0.49
CA GLY A 199 -10.71 6.48 0.19
C GLY A 199 -10.82 6.77 1.69
N PRO A 200 -11.74 6.07 2.37
CA PRO A 200 -12.07 6.34 3.78
C PRO A 200 -11.00 5.81 4.74
N ARG A 201 -10.75 6.55 5.83
CA ARG A 201 -9.85 6.15 6.93
C ARG A 201 -10.50 6.49 8.27
N TYR A 202 -10.51 5.53 9.19
CA TYR A 202 -11.22 5.69 10.46
C TYR A 202 -10.33 5.55 11.71
N PHE A 203 -9.31 4.67 11.68
CA PHE A 203 -8.55 4.36 12.91
C PHE A 203 -7.36 5.28 13.15
N ASP A 204 -6.67 5.71 12.11
CA ASP A 204 -5.53 6.63 12.22
C ASP A 204 -5.47 7.54 11.01
N THR A 205 -5.39 8.84 11.27
CA THR A 205 -5.31 9.87 10.22
C THR A 205 -3.91 10.45 10.05
N ARG A 206 -2.96 10.05 10.93
CA ARG A 206 -1.57 10.48 10.90
C ARG A 206 -0.71 9.33 10.42
N ASP A 207 0.02 9.52 9.33
CA ASP A 207 0.92 8.52 8.77
C ASP A 207 2.35 8.69 9.27
N GLY A 208 2.78 9.94 9.40
CA GLY A 208 4.15 10.28 9.75
C GLY A 208 4.48 10.10 11.21
N HIS A 209 3.51 10.22 12.12
CA HIS A 209 3.71 10.14 13.57
C HIS A 209 5.00 10.86 14.02
N TYR A 210 5.97 10.14 14.59
CA TYR A 210 7.22 10.73 15.05
C TYR A 210 8.20 11.13 13.91
N LEU A 211 7.93 10.75 12.66
CA LEU A 211 8.65 11.31 11.50
C LEU A 211 8.19 12.73 11.18
N GLY A 212 7.02 13.13 11.69
CA GLY A 212 6.45 14.45 11.52
C GLY A 212 5.44 14.56 10.37
N PRO A 213 4.67 15.67 10.33
CA PRO A 213 3.56 15.87 9.39
C PRO A 213 3.98 15.98 7.92
N ALA A 214 5.26 16.26 7.64
CA ALA A 214 5.78 16.27 6.28
C ALA A 214 5.74 14.90 5.60
N HIS A 215 5.53 13.84 6.39
CA HIS A 215 5.47 12.46 5.92
C HIS A 215 4.06 11.85 6.02
N ASP A 216 3.06 12.65 6.39
CA ASP A 216 1.66 12.24 6.30
C ASP A 216 1.22 12.12 4.82
N ALA A 217 0.28 11.22 4.54
CA ALA A 217 -0.35 11.17 3.23
C ALA A 217 -1.17 12.43 2.96
N VAL A 218 -1.01 12.98 1.78
CA VAL A 218 -1.93 14.02 1.29
C VAL A 218 -3.22 13.31 0.83
N LYS A 219 -4.34 13.68 1.45
CA LYS A 219 -5.65 13.14 1.08
C LYS A 219 -6.08 13.71 -0.26
N LEU A 220 -6.39 12.83 -1.20
CA LEU A 220 -6.93 13.16 -2.50
C LEU A 220 -8.33 12.56 -2.65
N SER A 221 -9.30 13.39 -3.05
CA SER A 221 -10.61 12.93 -3.51
C SER A 221 -10.60 12.81 -5.04
N VAL A 222 -11.24 11.77 -5.55
CA VAL A 222 -11.44 11.63 -7.01
C VAL A 222 -12.66 12.42 -7.52
N ASP A 223 -13.32 13.18 -6.65
CA ASP A 223 -14.36 14.12 -7.06
C ASP A 223 -13.69 15.35 -7.73
N PRO A 224 -13.92 15.59 -9.02
CA PRO A 224 -13.31 16.72 -9.74
C PRO A 224 -13.72 18.08 -9.17
N LYS A 225 -14.85 18.15 -8.47
CA LYS A 225 -15.35 19.41 -7.88
C LYS A 225 -14.64 19.77 -6.58
N ASN A 226 -14.12 18.78 -5.87
CA ASN A 226 -13.42 18.98 -4.60
C ASN A 226 -12.27 17.99 -4.43
N PRO A 227 -11.24 18.07 -5.28
CA PRO A 227 -10.14 17.07 -5.29
C PRO A 227 -9.22 17.16 -4.07
N LEU A 228 -9.09 18.34 -3.50
CA LEU A 228 -8.23 18.63 -2.36
C LEU A 228 -8.92 19.62 -1.43
N ALA A 229 -8.86 19.37 -0.13
CA ALA A 229 -9.25 20.37 0.85
C ALA A 229 -8.42 21.64 0.62
N PHE A 230 -9.10 22.78 0.52
CA PHE A 230 -8.48 24.10 0.31
C PHE A 230 -7.77 24.30 -1.05
N ALA A 231 -8.02 23.45 -2.05
CA ALA A 231 -7.46 23.64 -3.41
C ALA A 231 -8.08 24.84 -4.14
N VAL A 232 -9.30 25.23 -3.77
CA VAL A 232 -10.01 26.39 -4.32
C VAL A 232 -10.05 27.49 -3.26
N SER A 233 -9.70 28.72 -3.65
CA SER A 233 -9.80 29.89 -2.77
C SER A 233 -11.27 30.16 -2.41
N GLU A 234 -11.61 30.14 -1.12
CA GLU A 234 -12.96 30.44 -0.62
C GLU A 234 -13.40 31.89 -0.94
N GLY A 235 -12.47 32.76 -1.27
CA GLY A 235 -12.70 34.19 -1.55
C GLY A 235 -12.95 34.55 -3.02
N GLY A 236 -13.08 33.56 -3.91
CA GLY A 236 -13.30 33.87 -5.36
C GLY A 236 -12.08 34.51 -6.05
N THR A 237 -10.89 34.40 -5.47
CA THR A 237 -9.64 34.90 -6.03
C THR A 237 -9.37 34.21 -7.37
N GLY A 238 -9.23 34.99 -8.45
CA GLY A 238 -8.96 34.42 -9.77
C GLY A 238 -7.58 33.75 -9.86
N ALA A 239 -7.41 32.78 -10.76
CA ALA A 239 -6.16 32.00 -10.92
C ALA A 239 -4.92 32.89 -11.11
N ARG A 240 -5.05 34.02 -11.82
CA ARG A 240 -3.97 35.01 -12.01
C ARG A 240 -3.55 35.69 -10.71
N GLU A 241 -4.53 36.10 -9.92
CA GLU A 241 -4.30 36.76 -8.63
C GLU A 241 -3.68 35.77 -7.62
N GLN A 242 -4.18 34.54 -7.58
CA GLN A 242 -3.63 33.48 -6.76
C GLN A 242 -2.18 33.16 -7.13
N ALA A 243 -1.84 33.06 -8.43
CA ALA A 243 -0.46 32.90 -8.89
C ALA A 243 0.43 34.08 -8.47
N ALA A 244 -0.06 35.30 -8.55
CA ALA A 244 0.69 36.49 -8.11
C ALA A 244 0.93 36.47 -6.58
N GLN A 245 -0.06 36.08 -5.79
CA GLN A 245 0.08 35.90 -4.33
C GLN A 245 1.13 34.84 -3.99
N PHE A 246 1.11 33.69 -4.67
CA PHE A 246 2.13 32.65 -4.49
C PHE A 246 3.52 33.15 -4.84
N GLN A 247 3.70 33.84 -5.95
CA GLN A 247 5.00 34.42 -6.32
C GLN A 247 5.49 35.44 -5.29
N LEU A 248 4.61 36.26 -4.74
CA LEU A 248 4.96 37.19 -3.68
C LEU A 248 5.43 36.44 -2.40
N ILE A 249 4.69 35.43 -1.98
CA ILE A 249 5.04 34.61 -0.82
C ILE A 249 6.42 33.95 -1.05
N GLN A 250 6.67 33.39 -2.22
CA GLN A 250 7.97 32.78 -2.55
C GLN A 250 9.12 33.80 -2.48
N ARG A 251 8.91 35.03 -3.00
CA ARG A 251 9.91 36.09 -2.91
C ARG A 251 10.20 36.50 -1.46
N LEU A 252 9.17 36.68 -0.64
CA LEU A 252 9.31 37.00 0.77
C LEU A 252 10.03 35.88 1.54
N ASN A 253 9.67 34.65 1.30
CA ASN A 253 10.33 33.49 1.87
C ASN A 253 11.82 33.41 1.47
N ALA A 254 12.14 33.70 0.20
CA ALA A 254 13.53 33.71 -0.28
C ALA A 254 14.37 34.81 0.40
N ILE A 255 13.78 35.99 0.68
CA ILE A 255 14.44 37.05 1.45
C ILE A 255 14.73 36.56 2.88
N THR A 256 13.73 35.98 3.54
CA THR A 256 13.88 35.46 4.91
C THR A 256 14.92 34.34 4.96
N ALA A 257 14.95 33.43 3.98
CA ALA A 257 15.94 32.35 3.90
C ALA A 257 17.38 32.86 3.78
N ARG A 258 17.61 33.99 3.11
CA ARG A 258 18.94 34.63 3.03
C ARG A 258 19.37 35.19 4.38
N GLN A 259 18.42 35.66 5.20
CA GLN A 259 18.68 36.18 6.54
C GLN A 259 18.94 35.06 7.58
N HIS A 260 18.41 33.86 7.31
CA HIS A 260 18.53 32.68 8.19
C HIS A 260 19.10 31.46 7.41
N PRO A 261 20.36 31.55 6.96
CA PRO A 261 21.00 30.47 6.23
C PRO A 261 21.17 29.24 7.13
N GLY A 262 20.70 28.08 6.66
CA GLY A 262 20.77 26.80 7.42
C GLY A 262 19.56 26.53 8.31
N ASP A 263 18.54 27.36 8.33
CA ASP A 263 17.28 27.05 9.02
C ASP A 263 16.49 25.99 8.25
N ALA A 264 16.61 24.73 8.72
CA ALA A 264 15.96 23.57 8.11
C ALA A 264 14.43 23.64 8.20
N MET A 265 13.86 24.27 9.23
CA MET A 265 12.41 24.44 9.42
C MET A 265 11.86 25.43 8.38
N LEU A 266 12.55 26.54 8.19
CA LEU A 266 12.19 27.52 7.18
C LEU A 266 12.27 26.92 5.76
N ALA A 267 13.34 26.18 5.47
CA ALA A 267 13.49 25.50 4.19
C ALA A 267 12.38 24.46 3.93
N ALA A 268 12.00 23.69 4.95
CA ALA A 268 10.89 22.74 4.86
C ALA A 268 9.55 23.43 4.60
N ARG A 269 9.29 24.54 5.30
CA ARG A 269 8.10 25.36 5.11
C ARG A 269 8.00 25.94 3.69
N MET A 270 9.12 26.45 3.18
CA MET A 270 9.18 26.97 1.81
C MET A 270 8.87 25.88 0.77
N ARG A 271 9.46 24.69 0.93
CA ARG A 271 9.15 23.55 0.05
C ARG A 271 7.66 23.18 0.10
N SER A 272 7.05 23.16 1.28
CA SER A 272 5.62 22.88 1.43
C SER A 272 4.74 23.89 0.70
N TYR A 273 5.06 25.18 0.79
CA TYR A 273 4.32 26.21 0.04
C TYR A 273 4.48 26.06 -1.47
N THR A 274 5.71 25.77 -1.94
CA THR A 274 5.95 25.54 -3.37
C THR A 274 5.17 24.34 -3.88
N LEU A 275 5.22 23.22 -3.16
CA LEU A 275 4.44 22.03 -3.49
C LEU A 275 2.95 22.32 -3.53
N ALA A 276 2.39 23.02 -2.51
CA ALA A 276 0.98 23.37 -2.48
C ALA A 276 0.56 24.22 -3.71
N GLY A 277 1.40 25.17 -4.12
CA GLY A 277 1.17 25.96 -5.34
C GLY A 277 1.18 25.11 -6.61
N ASN A 278 2.15 24.20 -6.74
CA ASN A 278 2.27 23.32 -7.90
C ASN A 278 1.10 22.32 -7.98
N MET A 279 0.64 21.84 -6.84
CA MET A 279 -0.51 20.92 -6.75
C MET A 279 -1.80 21.52 -7.30
N GLN A 280 -2.01 22.83 -7.16
CA GLN A 280 -3.22 23.49 -7.64
C GLN A 280 -3.42 23.35 -9.17
N THR A 281 -2.33 23.22 -9.92
CA THR A 281 -2.39 22.96 -11.37
C THR A 281 -2.33 21.47 -11.68
N SER A 282 -1.41 20.75 -11.04
CA SER A 282 -1.10 19.35 -11.39
C SER A 282 -2.17 18.35 -10.94
N VAL A 283 -2.89 18.64 -9.85
CA VAL A 283 -3.95 17.76 -9.38
C VAL A 283 -5.17 17.77 -10.30
N PRO A 284 -5.74 18.93 -10.69
CA PRO A 284 -6.84 18.95 -11.66
C PRO A 284 -6.52 18.24 -12.97
N GLU A 285 -5.32 18.45 -13.53
CA GLU A 285 -4.87 17.75 -14.74
C GLU A 285 -4.79 16.23 -14.53
N THR A 286 -4.37 15.78 -13.35
CA THR A 286 -4.28 14.36 -13.04
C THR A 286 -5.65 13.72 -12.91
N LEU A 287 -6.63 14.45 -12.39
CA LEU A 287 -8.01 14.01 -12.18
C LEU A 287 -8.90 14.17 -13.42
N ASP A 288 -8.42 14.82 -14.47
CA ASP A 288 -9.13 14.91 -15.75
C ASP A 288 -9.11 13.55 -16.46
N LEU A 289 -9.99 12.66 -16.03
CA LEU A 289 -10.15 11.33 -16.61
C LEU A 289 -10.87 11.35 -17.97
N ASP A 290 -11.48 12.48 -18.35
CA ASP A 290 -12.13 12.63 -19.65
C ASP A 290 -11.12 12.62 -20.79
N SER A 291 -9.88 12.99 -20.51
CA SER A 291 -8.75 12.90 -21.45
C SER A 291 -8.29 11.48 -21.77
N GLU A 292 -8.74 10.47 -21.04
CA GLU A 292 -8.42 9.06 -21.29
C GLU A 292 -9.26 8.47 -22.45
N SER A 293 -8.69 7.52 -23.17
CA SER A 293 -9.42 6.83 -24.25
C SER A 293 -10.61 6.04 -23.72
N GLU A 294 -11.64 5.89 -24.53
CA GLU A 294 -12.80 5.06 -24.18
C GLU A 294 -12.43 3.59 -23.94
N GLU A 295 -11.36 3.11 -24.60
CA GLU A 295 -10.83 1.78 -24.35
C GLU A 295 -10.24 1.68 -22.93
N THR A 296 -9.43 2.65 -22.51
CA THR A 296 -8.90 2.72 -21.14
C THR A 296 -10.03 2.81 -20.12
N LYS A 297 -11.02 3.67 -20.34
CA LYS A 297 -12.18 3.80 -19.44
C LYS A 297 -12.92 2.47 -19.28
N ARG A 298 -13.18 1.75 -20.37
CA ARG A 298 -13.82 0.42 -20.34
C ARG A 298 -12.95 -0.65 -19.70
N LEU A 299 -11.63 -0.58 -19.88
CA LEU A 299 -10.68 -1.51 -19.26
C LEU A 299 -10.78 -1.49 -17.74
N TYR A 300 -10.91 -0.29 -17.15
CA TYR A 300 -11.11 -0.11 -15.72
C TYR A 300 -12.56 -0.33 -15.28
N GLY A 301 -13.54 -0.28 -16.18
CA GLY A 301 -14.96 -0.39 -15.86
C GLY A 301 -15.59 0.93 -15.39
N LEU A 302 -15.13 2.08 -15.94
CA LEU A 302 -15.77 3.37 -15.70
C LEU A 302 -17.16 3.47 -16.36
N ASP A 303 -17.44 2.61 -17.30
CA ASP A 303 -18.70 2.50 -18.02
C ASP A 303 -19.80 1.75 -17.24
N HIS A 304 -19.50 1.25 -16.05
CA HIS A 304 -20.44 0.47 -15.24
C HIS A 304 -20.59 1.06 -13.84
N LYS A 305 -21.83 1.35 -13.42
CA LYS A 305 -22.18 2.06 -12.18
C LYS A 305 -21.57 1.44 -10.90
N VAL A 306 -21.43 0.11 -10.84
CA VAL A 306 -20.90 -0.58 -9.66
C VAL A 306 -19.39 -0.43 -9.54
N THR A 307 -18.69 -0.49 -10.66
CA THR A 307 -17.22 -0.42 -10.68
C THR A 307 -16.69 1.01 -10.76
N GLU A 308 -17.46 1.95 -11.32
CA GLU A 308 -17.06 3.32 -11.61
C GLU A 308 -16.40 4.05 -10.44
N PRO A 309 -16.93 4.01 -9.19
CA PRO A 309 -16.31 4.76 -8.08
C PRO A 309 -14.88 4.29 -7.76
N PHE A 310 -14.66 2.97 -7.76
CA PHE A 310 -13.33 2.42 -7.50
C PHE A 310 -12.42 2.49 -8.72
N ALA A 311 -12.98 2.33 -9.92
CA ALA A 311 -12.27 2.50 -11.19
C ALA A 311 -11.67 3.91 -11.34
N ARG A 312 -12.39 4.97 -10.92
CA ARG A 312 -11.86 6.34 -10.87
C ARG A 312 -10.64 6.45 -9.98
N GLN A 313 -10.68 5.84 -8.80
CA GLN A 313 -9.53 5.84 -7.89
C GLN A 313 -8.32 5.14 -8.49
N LEU A 314 -8.52 3.97 -9.11
CA LEU A 314 -7.43 3.19 -9.69
C LEU A 314 -6.85 3.83 -10.96
N LEU A 315 -7.69 4.40 -11.82
CA LEU A 315 -7.21 5.15 -12.98
C LEU A 315 -6.44 6.41 -12.57
N THR A 316 -6.94 7.11 -11.56
CA THR A 316 -6.20 8.24 -10.93
C THR A 316 -4.86 7.77 -10.35
N ALA A 317 -4.82 6.62 -9.68
CA ALA A 317 -3.57 6.08 -9.13
C ALA A 317 -2.53 5.79 -10.23
N ARG A 318 -2.95 5.24 -11.38
CA ARG A 318 -2.06 5.05 -12.52
C ARG A 318 -1.52 6.39 -13.03
N ARG A 319 -2.36 7.41 -13.17
CA ARG A 319 -1.94 8.75 -13.60
C ARG A 319 -1.01 9.44 -12.60
N LEU A 320 -1.23 9.24 -11.31
CA LEU A 320 -0.32 9.71 -10.25
C LEU A 320 1.03 8.99 -10.33
N ALA A 321 1.02 7.68 -10.55
CA ALA A 321 2.22 6.87 -10.71
C ALA A 321 3.05 7.34 -11.93
N GLU A 322 2.42 7.61 -13.08
CA GLU A 322 3.07 8.17 -14.27
C GLU A 322 3.75 9.51 -13.98
N ARG A 323 3.16 10.34 -13.10
CA ARG A 323 3.65 11.67 -12.73
C ARG A 323 4.66 11.65 -11.57
N GLY A 324 5.09 10.49 -11.14
CA GLY A 324 6.15 10.34 -10.16
C GLY A 324 5.69 10.38 -8.69
N VAL A 325 4.44 10.11 -8.39
CA VAL A 325 4.01 9.86 -7.02
C VAL A 325 4.57 8.50 -6.57
N ARG A 326 5.27 8.49 -5.44
CA ARG A 326 6.03 7.31 -5.01
C ARG A 326 5.20 6.30 -4.25
N PHE A 327 4.27 6.75 -3.41
CA PHE A 327 3.40 5.86 -2.63
C PHE A 327 1.95 6.32 -2.74
N ILE A 328 1.09 5.46 -3.28
CA ILE A 328 -0.33 5.73 -3.50
C ILE A 328 -1.11 4.68 -2.73
N GLN A 329 -1.77 5.12 -1.65
CA GLN A 329 -2.57 4.25 -0.78
C GLN A 329 -4.04 4.44 -1.09
N ILE A 330 -4.73 3.34 -1.39
CA ILE A 330 -6.15 3.34 -1.74
C ILE A 330 -6.89 2.41 -0.79
N MET A 331 -7.85 2.98 -0.07
CA MET A 331 -8.70 2.25 0.86
C MET A 331 -10.05 1.96 0.21
N HIS A 332 -10.41 0.69 0.12
CA HIS A 332 -11.72 0.25 -0.36
C HIS A 332 -12.60 -0.21 0.80
N GLY A 333 -13.84 0.20 0.78
CA GLY A 333 -14.83 -0.17 1.79
C GLY A 333 -15.08 0.94 2.81
N ASP A 334 -16.31 1.44 2.83
CA ASP A 334 -16.79 2.45 3.76
C ASP A 334 -17.19 1.84 5.12
N GLY A 335 -17.68 2.68 6.04
CA GLY A 335 -18.04 2.27 7.40
C GLY A 335 -16.86 2.22 8.37
N ALA A 336 -17.14 2.24 9.67
CA ALA A 336 -16.13 2.30 10.72
C ALA A 336 -15.19 1.08 10.71
N ALA A 337 -15.74 -0.12 10.61
CA ALA A 337 -15.01 -1.37 10.51
C ALA A 337 -14.39 -1.59 9.13
N GLY A 338 -15.08 -1.13 8.08
CA GLY A 338 -14.81 -1.40 6.68
C GLY A 338 -15.89 -2.29 6.07
N ALA A 339 -16.18 -2.11 4.78
CA ALA A 339 -17.32 -2.76 4.13
C ALA A 339 -17.17 -4.30 4.03
N TRP A 340 -15.94 -4.82 4.04
CA TRP A 340 -15.68 -6.27 4.00
C TRP A 340 -15.96 -6.99 5.32
N ASP A 341 -16.36 -6.26 6.37
CA ASP A 341 -16.72 -6.83 7.66
C ASP A 341 -18.07 -7.57 7.58
N SER A 342 -18.03 -8.90 7.54
CA SER A 342 -19.20 -9.75 7.23
C SER A 342 -19.48 -10.79 8.31
N HIS A 343 -19.89 -10.31 9.49
CA HIS A 343 -20.39 -11.14 10.59
C HIS A 343 -21.74 -11.81 10.28
N SER A 344 -22.43 -11.34 9.24
CA SER A 344 -23.64 -11.91 8.65
C SER A 344 -23.69 -11.60 7.17
N GLY A 345 -24.46 -12.38 6.39
CA GLY A 345 -24.67 -12.13 4.96
C GLY A 345 -23.38 -12.15 4.11
N LEU A 346 -22.37 -12.93 4.49
CA LEU A 346 -21.04 -12.93 3.87
C LEU A 346 -21.10 -13.10 2.35
N LYS A 347 -21.89 -14.07 1.87
CA LYS A 347 -22.03 -14.31 0.42
C LYS A 347 -22.51 -13.07 -0.33
N LYS A 348 -23.60 -12.46 0.14
CA LYS A 348 -24.18 -11.26 -0.48
C LYS A 348 -23.21 -10.09 -0.44
N ASN A 349 -22.59 -9.86 0.72
CA ASN A 349 -21.70 -8.72 0.92
C ASN A 349 -20.41 -8.85 0.14
N HIS A 350 -19.70 -9.99 0.28
CA HIS A 350 -18.41 -10.20 -0.41
C HIS A 350 -18.57 -10.25 -1.93
N SER A 351 -19.63 -10.87 -2.47
CA SER A 351 -19.85 -10.88 -3.91
C SER A 351 -20.09 -9.48 -4.48
N ALA A 352 -20.87 -8.64 -3.79
CA ALA A 352 -21.12 -7.27 -4.21
C ALA A 352 -19.86 -6.39 -4.13
N LEU A 353 -19.01 -6.58 -3.11
CA LEU A 353 -17.75 -5.85 -2.99
C LEU A 353 -16.71 -6.35 -3.99
N ALA A 354 -16.68 -7.65 -4.27
CA ALA A 354 -15.82 -8.21 -5.30
C ALA A 354 -16.16 -7.65 -6.68
N GLU A 355 -17.45 -7.51 -7.02
CA GLU A 355 -17.89 -6.85 -8.26
C GLU A 355 -17.35 -5.42 -8.39
N GLN A 356 -17.28 -4.67 -7.28
CA GLN A 356 -16.73 -3.31 -7.28
C GLN A 356 -15.25 -3.25 -7.60
N VAL A 357 -14.47 -4.27 -7.18
CA VAL A 357 -12.99 -4.22 -7.22
C VAL A 357 -12.36 -5.05 -8.33
N ASP A 358 -12.97 -6.14 -8.76
CA ASP A 358 -12.36 -7.14 -9.62
C ASP A 358 -11.94 -6.57 -11.00
N LYS A 359 -12.87 -5.98 -11.73
CA LYS A 359 -12.59 -5.37 -13.04
C LYS A 359 -11.64 -4.16 -12.92
N PRO A 360 -11.84 -3.20 -12.00
CA PRO A 360 -10.92 -2.09 -11.84
C PRO A 360 -9.47 -2.49 -11.52
N VAL A 361 -9.27 -3.47 -10.63
CA VAL A 361 -7.93 -3.96 -10.27
C VAL A 361 -7.26 -4.64 -11.46
N SER A 362 -7.99 -5.48 -12.19
CA SER A 362 -7.49 -6.09 -13.42
C SER A 362 -7.15 -5.01 -14.47
N GLY A 363 -7.99 -3.99 -14.60
CA GLY A 363 -7.75 -2.85 -15.48
C GLY A 363 -6.45 -2.12 -15.15
N LEU A 364 -6.21 -1.86 -13.86
CA LEU A 364 -4.96 -1.27 -13.39
C LEU A 364 -3.74 -2.11 -13.77
N LEU A 365 -3.76 -3.42 -13.49
CA LEU A 365 -2.63 -4.31 -13.80
C LEU A 365 -2.34 -4.38 -15.30
N LYS A 366 -3.37 -4.50 -16.11
CA LYS A 366 -3.24 -4.55 -17.59
C LYS A 366 -2.73 -3.23 -18.15
N ASP A 367 -3.26 -2.10 -17.69
CA ASP A 367 -2.85 -0.77 -18.17
C ASP A 367 -1.40 -0.47 -17.77
N LEU A 368 -1.01 -0.76 -16.52
CA LEU A 368 0.39 -0.64 -16.07
C LEU A 368 1.31 -1.52 -16.93
N LYS A 369 0.92 -2.74 -17.23
CA LYS A 369 1.70 -3.65 -18.08
C LYS A 369 1.82 -3.14 -19.51
N GLN A 370 0.73 -2.73 -20.13
CA GLN A 370 0.70 -2.21 -21.52
C GLN A 370 1.58 -0.96 -21.67
N ARG A 371 1.69 -0.14 -20.62
CA ARG A 371 2.52 1.07 -20.60
C ARG A 371 3.97 0.82 -20.18
N GLY A 372 4.36 -0.41 -19.86
CA GLY A 372 5.68 -0.73 -19.32
C GLY A 372 5.93 -0.16 -17.90
N LEU A 373 4.86 0.26 -17.21
CA LEU A 373 4.96 0.82 -15.86
C LEU A 373 4.94 -0.27 -14.79
N LEU A 374 4.42 -1.46 -15.09
CA LEU A 374 4.35 -2.56 -14.13
C LEU A 374 5.74 -3.03 -13.71
N ASP A 375 6.75 -2.89 -14.59
CA ASP A 375 8.11 -3.32 -14.31
C ASP A 375 8.75 -2.59 -13.11
N ASP A 376 8.36 -1.32 -12.90
CA ASP A 376 8.88 -0.48 -11.80
C ASP A 376 7.80 0.05 -10.85
N THR A 377 6.56 -0.43 -10.97
CA THR A 377 5.44 -0.13 -10.07
C THR A 377 5.01 -1.39 -9.35
N LEU A 378 5.16 -1.39 -8.04
CA LEU A 378 4.69 -2.48 -7.18
C LEU A 378 3.23 -2.24 -6.81
N VAL A 379 2.36 -3.19 -7.14
CA VAL A 379 0.96 -3.21 -6.70
C VAL A 379 0.82 -4.23 -5.57
N VAL A 380 0.27 -3.82 -4.45
CA VAL A 380 -0.01 -4.67 -3.28
C VAL A 380 -1.49 -4.66 -3.00
N PHE A 381 -2.10 -5.82 -2.85
CA PHE A 381 -3.50 -6.00 -2.43
C PHE A 381 -3.51 -6.70 -1.08
N GLY A 382 -4.14 -6.08 -0.09
CA GLY A 382 -4.18 -6.62 1.26
C GLY A 382 -5.45 -6.27 2.02
N THR A 383 -5.57 -6.90 3.18
CA THR A 383 -6.62 -6.70 4.17
C THR A 383 -6.02 -6.90 5.56
N GLU A 384 -6.70 -6.49 6.61
CA GLU A 384 -6.17 -6.52 7.98
C GLU A 384 -6.04 -7.91 8.59
N PHE A 385 -6.94 -8.83 8.23
CA PHE A 385 -6.97 -10.24 8.68
C PHE A 385 -7.88 -11.06 7.77
N GLY A 386 -7.96 -12.36 8.02
CA GLY A 386 -8.86 -13.29 7.35
C GLY A 386 -10.22 -13.44 8.02
N ARG A 387 -10.93 -14.52 7.67
CA ARG A 387 -12.22 -14.89 8.24
C ARG A 387 -12.20 -16.32 8.77
N THR A 388 -12.97 -16.60 9.85
CA THR A 388 -13.01 -17.93 10.48
C THR A 388 -13.58 -18.98 9.52
N PRO A 389 -13.05 -20.24 9.56
CA PRO A 389 -13.66 -21.36 8.84
C PRO A 389 -15.04 -21.74 9.41
N GLY A 390 -15.27 -21.47 10.69
CA GLY A 390 -16.56 -21.65 11.33
C GLY A 390 -17.49 -20.46 11.09
N SER A 391 -18.81 -20.73 11.11
CA SER A 391 -19.83 -19.70 10.95
C SER A 391 -19.97 -18.83 12.19
N GLN A 392 -20.20 -17.56 11.98
CA GLN A 392 -20.82 -16.66 12.95
C GLN A 392 -22.28 -16.46 12.57
N GLY A 393 -23.20 -16.72 13.51
CA GLY A 393 -24.60 -16.77 13.18
C GLY A 393 -24.94 -17.81 12.11
N ALA A 394 -25.86 -17.49 11.23
CA ALA A 394 -26.31 -18.41 10.18
C ALA A 394 -25.47 -18.32 8.89
N ASP A 395 -24.94 -17.16 8.54
CA ASP A 395 -24.42 -16.87 7.20
C ASP A 395 -23.23 -15.89 7.16
N GLY A 396 -22.55 -15.71 8.30
CA GLY A 396 -21.37 -14.88 8.43
C GLY A 396 -20.12 -15.64 8.85
N ARG A 397 -18.99 -14.96 8.86
CA ARG A 397 -17.71 -15.40 9.42
C ARG A 397 -17.13 -14.33 10.33
N ASP A 398 -16.49 -14.74 11.41
CA ASP A 398 -15.84 -13.84 12.36
C ASP A 398 -14.44 -13.44 11.88
N HIS A 399 -13.81 -12.52 12.59
CA HIS A 399 -12.43 -12.12 12.38
C HIS A 399 -11.46 -13.29 12.61
N HIS A 400 -10.41 -13.37 11.80
CA HIS A 400 -9.46 -14.47 11.91
C HIS A 400 -8.01 -14.04 11.68
N PRO A 401 -7.23 -13.86 12.75
CA PRO A 401 -5.86 -13.39 12.65
C PRO A 401 -4.85 -14.47 12.27
N TYR A 402 -5.20 -15.75 12.38
CA TYR A 402 -4.26 -16.88 12.25
C TYR A 402 -3.92 -17.27 10.80
N GLY A 403 -4.73 -16.84 9.84
CA GLY A 403 -4.52 -17.15 8.44
C GLY A 403 -5.27 -16.21 7.51
N PHE A 404 -4.58 -15.63 6.50
CA PHE A 404 -5.19 -14.86 5.44
C PHE A 404 -4.28 -14.74 4.22
N SER A 405 -4.77 -14.13 3.15
CA SER A 405 -4.04 -13.97 1.89
C SER A 405 -3.83 -12.52 1.51
N VAL A 406 -2.65 -12.25 0.97
CA VAL A 406 -2.24 -11.00 0.33
C VAL A 406 -1.68 -11.35 -1.04
N TRP A 407 -1.67 -10.44 -1.98
CA TRP A 407 -0.93 -10.62 -3.21
C TRP A 407 -0.17 -9.36 -3.64
N MET A 408 0.85 -9.58 -4.47
CA MET A 408 1.72 -8.52 -5.00
C MET A 408 1.91 -8.74 -6.51
N ALA A 409 2.11 -7.64 -7.26
CA ALA A 409 2.39 -7.69 -8.70
C ALA A 409 3.33 -6.56 -9.11
N GLY A 410 4.17 -6.80 -10.11
CA GLY A 410 5.08 -5.79 -10.67
C GLY A 410 6.24 -5.39 -9.75
N GLY A 411 7.02 -4.40 -10.13
CA GLY A 411 8.09 -3.82 -9.34
C GLY A 411 9.15 -4.82 -8.86
N GLY A 412 9.46 -5.85 -9.66
CA GLY A 412 10.42 -6.91 -9.32
C GLY A 412 9.81 -8.11 -8.59
N VAL A 413 8.48 -8.22 -8.53
CA VAL A 413 7.77 -9.41 -8.07
C VAL A 413 7.73 -10.45 -9.20
N LYS A 414 7.94 -11.71 -8.86
CA LYS A 414 7.82 -12.84 -9.78
C LYS A 414 6.35 -13.22 -9.94
N GLY A 415 5.77 -12.94 -11.10
CA GLY A 415 4.39 -13.31 -11.41
C GLY A 415 4.16 -14.81 -11.53
N GLY A 416 2.90 -15.25 -11.33
CA GLY A 416 2.50 -16.64 -11.41
C GLY A 416 3.00 -17.50 -10.22
N VAL A 417 3.29 -16.89 -9.09
CA VAL A 417 3.76 -17.60 -7.88
C VAL A 417 2.60 -17.78 -6.90
N ILE A 418 2.48 -19.00 -6.35
CA ILE A 418 1.64 -19.30 -5.20
C ILE A 418 2.59 -19.64 -4.06
N HIS A 419 2.67 -18.81 -3.04
CA HIS A 419 3.61 -18.93 -1.93
C HIS A 419 2.89 -19.08 -0.60
N GLY A 420 3.27 -20.11 0.15
CA GLY A 420 2.67 -20.46 1.41
C GLY A 420 1.25 -21.04 1.29
N ALA A 421 0.74 -21.51 2.39
CA ALA A 421 -0.63 -22.03 2.50
C ALA A 421 -1.16 -21.88 3.92
N THR A 422 -2.47 -21.77 4.05
CA THR A 422 -3.16 -22.10 5.28
C THR A 422 -3.50 -23.59 5.31
N ASP A 423 -3.86 -24.15 6.48
CA ASP A 423 -4.28 -25.54 6.61
C ASP A 423 -5.56 -25.85 5.83
N GLU A 424 -6.03 -27.10 5.89
CA GLU A 424 -7.15 -27.60 5.10
C GLU A 424 -8.49 -26.89 5.39
N LEU A 425 -8.61 -26.26 6.56
CA LEU A 425 -9.76 -25.45 6.92
C LEU A 425 -9.55 -23.95 6.66
N GLY A 426 -8.32 -23.53 6.35
CA GLY A 426 -7.99 -22.10 6.26
C GLY A 426 -7.78 -21.46 7.64
N PHE A 427 -7.50 -22.27 8.68
CA PHE A 427 -7.40 -21.78 10.05
C PHE A 427 -6.02 -21.19 10.35
N HIS A 428 -4.94 -21.96 10.21
CA HIS A 428 -3.58 -21.50 10.48
C HIS A 428 -2.76 -21.34 9.20
N ALA A 429 -1.92 -20.32 9.16
CA ALA A 429 -0.81 -20.26 8.22
C ALA A 429 0.20 -21.37 8.58
N VAL A 430 0.32 -22.41 7.73
CA VAL A 430 1.12 -23.63 8.02
C VAL A 430 2.34 -23.77 7.12
N GLU A 431 2.25 -23.31 5.87
CA GLU A 431 3.39 -23.29 4.94
C GLU A 431 3.89 -21.87 4.80
N HIS A 432 5.19 -21.68 5.03
CA HIS A 432 5.83 -20.37 4.92
C HIS A 432 5.01 -19.24 5.58
N PRO A 433 4.76 -19.33 6.91
CA PRO A 433 3.96 -18.32 7.58
C PRO A 433 4.68 -16.97 7.62
N HIS A 434 3.96 -15.90 7.22
CA HIS A 434 4.45 -14.54 7.15
C HIS A 434 3.64 -13.63 8.07
N TYR A 435 4.33 -12.91 8.94
CA TYR A 435 3.73 -11.82 9.70
C TYR A 435 3.59 -10.57 8.82
N VAL A 436 2.62 -9.71 9.14
CA VAL A 436 2.31 -8.51 8.33
C VAL A 436 3.53 -7.64 8.01
N THR A 437 4.52 -7.58 8.90
CA THR A 437 5.76 -6.81 8.66
C THR A 437 6.67 -7.42 7.60
N ASP A 438 6.50 -8.69 7.22
CA ASP A 438 7.26 -9.30 6.12
C ASP A 438 6.89 -8.65 4.78
N ILE A 439 5.62 -8.23 4.61
CA ILE A 439 5.20 -7.41 3.47
C ILE A 439 5.91 -6.06 3.47
N HIS A 440 6.02 -5.41 4.64
CA HIS A 440 6.74 -4.14 4.76
C HIS A 440 8.22 -4.29 4.37
N ALA A 441 8.88 -5.31 4.91
CA ALA A 441 10.28 -5.60 4.58
C ALA A 441 10.48 -5.86 3.09
N THR A 442 9.54 -6.58 2.46
CA THR A 442 9.57 -6.91 1.04
C THR A 442 9.39 -5.66 0.18
N VAL A 443 8.41 -4.81 0.50
CA VAL A 443 8.17 -3.53 -0.21
C VAL A 443 9.38 -2.61 -0.08
N LEU A 444 9.91 -2.42 1.13
CA LEU A 444 11.09 -1.58 1.36
C LEU A 444 12.31 -2.12 0.60
N HIS A 445 12.52 -3.44 0.60
CA HIS A 445 13.60 -4.07 -0.15
C HIS A 445 13.47 -3.82 -1.65
N LEU A 446 12.28 -3.99 -2.24
CA LEU A 446 12.04 -3.73 -3.66
C LEU A 446 12.28 -2.25 -4.02
N LEU A 447 12.01 -1.33 -3.11
CA LEU A 447 12.31 0.10 -3.26
C LEU A 447 13.79 0.45 -3.01
N GLY A 448 14.63 -0.52 -2.70
CA GLY A 448 16.05 -0.29 -2.42
C GLY A 448 16.34 0.20 -1.00
N LEU A 449 15.41 0.05 -0.07
CA LEU A 449 15.56 0.41 1.34
C LEU A 449 15.82 -0.83 2.21
N ASN A 450 16.66 -0.67 3.22
CA ASN A 450 16.87 -1.68 4.26
C ASN A 450 16.27 -1.19 5.58
N PRO A 451 15.16 -1.77 6.07
CA PRO A 451 14.51 -1.33 7.29
C PRO A 451 15.43 -1.37 8.51
N HIS A 452 16.40 -2.30 8.54
CA HIS A 452 17.37 -2.40 9.63
C HIS A 452 18.38 -1.25 9.68
N ARG A 453 18.46 -0.43 8.63
CA ARG A 453 19.32 0.75 8.56
C ARG A 453 18.59 2.08 8.68
N MET A 454 17.25 2.04 8.76
CA MET A 454 16.41 3.22 8.90
C MET A 454 16.28 3.57 10.39
N GLU A 455 17.09 4.49 10.88
CA GLU A 455 17.16 4.89 12.29
C GLU A 455 16.75 6.34 12.46
N ILE A 456 15.97 6.61 13.51
CA ILE A 456 15.60 7.96 13.95
C ILE A 456 16.35 8.27 15.26
N PRO A 457 17.20 9.30 15.31
CA PRO A 457 17.90 9.68 16.53
C PRO A 457 16.91 9.93 17.69
N GLY A 458 17.21 9.36 18.86
CA GLY A 458 16.38 9.51 20.05
C GLY A 458 15.09 8.67 20.06
N ARG A 459 14.86 7.83 19.07
CA ARG A 459 13.74 6.88 19.05
C ARG A 459 14.27 5.46 19.20
N LYS A 460 13.66 4.71 20.11
CA LYS A 460 13.97 3.29 20.28
C LYS A 460 13.50 2.53 19.05
N ARG A 461 14.41 1.84 18.43
CA ARG A 461 14.11 0.90 17.36
C ARG A 461 13.42 -0.31 17.95
N LEU A 462 12.37 -0.77 17.27
CA LEU A 462 11.63 -1.95 17.72
C LEU A 462 12.14 -3.15 16.90
N GLU A 463 13.02 -3.92 17.51
CA GLU A 463 13.82 -4.97 16.89
C GLU A 463 13.01 -6.11 16.26
N ARG A 464 11.75 -6.29 16.67
CA ARG A 464 10.93 -7.42 16.22
C ARG A 464 10.10 -7.17 14.97
N ASP A 465 9.97 -5.92 14.52
CA ASP A 465 8.90 -5.54 13.62
C ASP A 465 9.35 -5.04 12.25
N PHE A 466 10.57 -5.34 11.86
CA PHE A 466 11.05 -5.02 10.52
C PHE A 466 10.70 -6.09 9.49
N GLY A 467 10.22 -7.25 9.93
CA GLY A 467 9.89 -8.37 9.07
C GLY A 467 11.08 -8.98 8.35
N LYS A 468 10.79 -10.00 7.57
CA LYS A 468 11.73 -10.68 6.68
C LYS A 468 11.28 -10.47 5.24
N VAL A 469 12.23 -10.22 4.35
CA VAL A 469 11.94 -10.16 2.91
C VAL A 469 11.47 -11.53 2.42
N ILE A 470 10.32 -11.57 1.80
CA ILE A 470 9.74 -12.79 1.19
C ILE A 470 10.45 -13.00 -0.16
N ARG A 471 11.60 -13.66 -0.14
CA ARG A 471 12.47 -13.79 -1.32
C ARG A 471 11.88 -14.67 -2.40
N GLU A 472 11.04 -15.62 -2.03
CA GLU A 472 10.42 -16.59 -2.91
C GLU A 472 9.45 -15.96 -3.93
N VAL A 473 8.96 -14.74 -3.62
CA VAL A 473 8.09 -13.99 -4.53
C VAL A 473 8.85 -12.93 -5.37
N LEU A 474 10.19 -12.90 -5.26
CA LEU A 474 11.01 -11.93 -5.99
C LEU A 474 11.56 -12.53 -7.30
N ALA A 475 11.69 -11.65 -8.35
CA ALA A 475 12.24 -12.00 -9.65
C ALA A 475 13.76 -11.86 -9.71
#